data_f34382784a416d6670e0a0767b3a3a19
#
_entry.id   f34382784a416d6670e0a0767b3a3a19
#
_cell.length_a   1.000
_cell.length_b   1.000
_cell.length_c   1.000
_cell.angle_alpha   90.00
_cell.angle_beta   90.00
_cell.angle_gamma   90.00
#
_symmetry.space_group_name_H-M   'P 1'
#
loop_
_entity.id
_entity.type
_entity.pdbx_description
1 polymer ?
#
loop_
_entity_poly.entity_id
_entity_poly.type
_entity_poly.pdbx_seq_one_letter_code
_entity_poly.pdbx_strand_id
1 'polypeptide(L)'
;MKKVKRNYRICAVYDTETCNIGKGNLTRAYPILFIDNDIRGIDLLEYETGRDDKVRFYRSEDEYLSRLEEYIEWGLFFKVVPVICAYNLMFDLQPLMEKMSRDYDISANAQSSTNVYTLDLIDRETDRTVLRFWDTFHLEMRGLKAMGETCGLPKATGDWDYSLVRTPQTPLTDTELYYAARDVQVIPAYLKYLLHANEWLTQDMLGNRVLTKTSLVRQMAKHTIAPLRVDKKSGKKLTLEKAFTKLCEAELPKTFQQYCLRKGCFRGGFTFTAAATANEVVHNVASLDVTSMHHTFINGRYVPLGFKPVLPGLLEIDYNEIMAINRKNVLNNYHKPFKHAFHMVIRLKNIRLRKGSCFDKWGIALESSAKFKKEVAPGLDFGEDPRNAVQENIVKEFGFYDKYVDAEFAFGKLYSAREVTMHVNEIELWCMGRVYEWDEHEILFGEDTCSWKVPPDYVTLQSNILYEMKNDAKYINNHYKQGEPYPYEIKGTIPDGIAASLKNGTCTAQFFEAWYVSTVKGQFNGIYGTQAQDVYKPSYKCEQGELMIDHDTETTQENWEEKQPKTCKVFYNY
;
A
#
# COMPACT_ATOMS: atom_id res chain seq x y z
N MET A 1 21.59 -12.36 21.56
CA MET A 1 22.19 -11.04 21.31
C MET A 1 21.12 -9.95 21.33
N LYS A 2 21.31 -8.83 22.04
CA LYS A 2 20.39 -7.69 21.91
C LYS A 2 20.53 -7.13 20.50
N LYS A 3 19.44 -7.10 19.70
CA LYS A 3 19.43 -6.44 18.38
C LYS A 3 19.87 -4.98 18.59
N VAL A 4 21.03 -4.61 18.07
CA VAL A 4 21.49 -3.22 18.06
C VAL A 4 20.48 -2.43 17.23
N LYS A 5 19.93 -1.37 17.81
CA LYS A 5 18.98 -0.50 17.12
C LYS A 5 19.73 0.21 15.99
N ARG A 6 19.44 -0.12 14.74
CA ARG A 6 20.05 0.52 13.57
C ARG A 6 19.40 1.89 13.36
N ASN A 7 20.20 2.91 13.20
CA ASN A 7 19.73 4.24 12.82
C ASN A 7 19.91 4.39 11.31
N TYR A 8 18.81 4.59 10.60
CA TYR A 8 18.80 4.88 9.17
C TYR A 8 18.84 6.39 8.96
N ARG A 9 19.61 6.85 7.98
CA ARG A 9 19.73 8.28 7.70
C ARG A 9 19.78 8.53 6.20
N ILE A 10 18.88 9.35 5.71
CA ILE A 10 18.84 9.74 4.29
C ILE A 10 20.11 10.53 4.00
N CYS A 11 20.82 10.15 2.96
CA CYS A 11 22.11 10.72 2.57
C CYS A 11 22.16 11.19 1.12
N ALA A 12 21.33 10.63 0.24
CA ALA A 12 21.31 11.00 -1.18
C ALA A 12 19.96 10.70 -1.83
N VAL A 13 19.79 11.27 -3.01
CA VAL A 13 18.74 10.89 -3.97
C VAL A 13 19.42 10.47 -5.27
N TYR A 14 18.92 9.42 -5.87
CA TYR A 14 19.46 8.75 -7.03
C TYR A 14 18.42 8.67 -8.15
N ASP A 15 18.87 8.82 -9.38
CA ASP A 15 18.09 8.66 -10.61
C ASP A 15 19.00 8.25 -11.76
N THR A 16 18.41 7.73 -12.85
CA THR A 16 19.14 7.42 -14.08
C THR A 16 18.44 7.97 -15.31
N GLU A 17 19.23 8.44 -16.27
CA GLU A 17 18.74 8.70 -17.61
C GLU A 17 19.17 7.58 -18.54
N THR A 18 18.22 7.08 -19.31
CA THR A 18 18.42 5.94 -20.19
C THR A 18 18.20 6.30 -21.65
N CYS A 19 18.83 5.52 -22.52
CA CYS A 19 18.58 5.54 -23.96
C CYS A 19 18.06 4.19 -24.39
N ASN A 20 17.05 4.16 -25.24
CA ASN A 20 16.53 2.93 -25.82
C ASN A 20 17.41 2.47 -26.98
N ILE A 21 18.03 1.30 -26.84
CA ILE A 21 18.84 0.67 -27.88
C ILE A 21 18.09 -0.54 -28.41
N GLY A 22 17.88 -0.61 -29.72
CA GLY A 22 17.21 -1.72 -30.39
C GLY A 22 16.00 -1.28 -31.22
N LYS A 23 15.34 -2.26 -31.85
CA LYS A 23 14.15 -2.03 -32.68
C LYS A 23 13.03 -3.00 -32.29
N GLY A 24 11.82 -2.50 -32.24
CA GLY A 24 10.63 -3.30 -31.93
C GLY A 24 10.68 -3.92 -30.52
N ASN A 25 10.34 -5.19 -30.40
CA ASN A 25 10.27 -5.92 -29.13
C ASN A 25 11.64 -6.23 -28.49
N LEU A 26 12.75 -5.87 -29.17
CA LEU A 26 14.12 -6.04 -28.67
C LEU A 26 14.70 -4.74 -28.13
N THR A 27 13.88 -3.74 -27.88
CA THR A 27 14.33 -2.47 -27.31
C THR A 27 14.73 -2.66 -25.85
N ARG A 28 15.97 -2.31 -25.51
CA ARG A 28 16.48 -2.30 -24.13
C ARG A 28 16.78 -0.87 -23.70
N ALA A 29 16.34 -0.50 -22.50
CA ALA A 29 16.83 0.70 -21.85
C ALA A 29 18.28 0.49 -21.41
N TYR A 30 19.16 1.39 -21.81
CA TYR A 30 20.57 1.38 -21.44
C TYR A 30 20.91 2.68 -20.68
N PRO A 31 21.48 2.61 -19.48
CA PRO A 31 21.82 3.79 -18.71
C PRO A 31 22.96 4.55 -19.38
N ILE A 32 22.78 5.84 -19.52
CA ILE A 32 23.79 6.75 -20.12
C ILE A 32 24.28 7.79 -19.13
N LEU A 33 23.53 7.99 -18.05
CA LEU A 33 23.82 8.95 -17.01
C LEU A 33 23.28 8.43 -15.68
N PHE A 34 24.10 8.41 -14.66
CA PHE A 34 23.73 8.20 -13.26
C PHE A 34 23.82 9.54 -12.54
N ILE A 35 22.83 9.84 -11.74
CA ILE A 35 22.69 11.15 -11.11
C ILE A 35 22.51 10.94 -9.62
N ASP A 36 23.24 11.67 -8.82
CA ASP A 36 23.01 11.73 -7.39
C ASP A 36 22.90 13.18 -6.88
N ASN A 37 22.08 13.37 -5.87
CA ASN A 37 22.02 14.60 -5.09
C ASN A 37 22.49 14.29 -3.68
N ASP A 38 23.71 14.68 -3.34
CA ASP A 38 24.34 14.43 -2.03
C ASP A 38 23.78 15.36 -0.96
N ILE A 39 22.97 14.80 -0.08
CA ILE A 39 22.36 15.54 1.04
C ILE A 39 22.87 15.07 2.41
N ARG A 40 24.07 14.46 2.47
CA ARG A 40 24.69 14.04 3.73
C ARG A 40 24.83 15.22 4.70
N GLY A 41 24.38 15.02 5.93
CA GLY A 41 24.49 16.04 6.98
C GLY A 41 23.51 17.21 6.87
N ILE A 42 22.65 17.23 5.86
CA ILE A 42 21.62 18.27 5.70
C ILE A 42 20.41 17.91 6.57
N ASP A 43 19.89 18.86 7.33
CA ASP A 43 18.54 18.77 7.89
C ASP A 43 17.54 19.02 6.76
N LEU A 44 16.66 18.04 6.53
CA LEU A 44 15.67 18.16 5.44
C LEU A 44 14.74 19.37 5.63
N LEU A 45 14.50 19.82 6.85
CA LEU A 45 13.71 21.04 7.09
C LEU A 45 14.43 22.30 6.61
N GLU A 46 15.76 22.27 6.57
CA GLU A 46 16.62 23.37 6.09
C GLU A 46 17.03 23.19 4.62
N TYR A 47 16.60 22.09 3.97
CA TYR A 47 16.95 21.85 2.56
C TYR A 47 16.50 23.01 1.68
N GLU A 48 17.46 23.61 0.99
CA GLU A 48 17.22 24.67 0.00
C GLU A 48 16.90 24.03 -1.36
N THR A 49 15.73 24.34 -1.88
CA THR A 49 15.29 23.81 -3.17
C THR A 49 16.09 24.42 -4.33
N GLY A 50 16.47 23.57 -5.32
CA GLY A 50 17.18 24.02 -6.51
C GLY A 50 18.69 24.22 -6.33
N ARG A 51 19.29 23.64 -5.29
CA ARG A 51 20.76 23.63 -5.12
C ARG A 51 21.40 22.65 -6.10
N ASP A 52 22.10 23.20 -7.09
CA ASP A 52 22.79 22.39 -8.10
C ASP A 52 24.20 21.97 -7.65
N ASP A 53 24.79 22.65 -6.65
CA ASP A 53 26.13 22.37 -6.13
C ASP A 53 26.27 20.98 -5.48
N LYS A 54 25.18 20.33 -5.14
CA LYS A 54 25.13 19.00 -4.55
C LYS A 54 24.86 17.87 -5.55
N VAL A 55 24.41 18.22 -6.75
CA VAL A 55 24.14 17.23 -7.79
C VAL A 55 25.45 16.81 -8.48
N ARG A 56 25.59 15.51 -8.68
CA ARG A 56 26.73 14.89 -9.36
C ARG A 56 26.23 13.99 -10.48
N PHE A 57 27.04 13.92 -11.53
CA PHE A 57 26.75 13.17 -12.74
C PHE A 57 27.88 12.17 -13.00
N TYR A 58 27.51 10.91 -13.25
CA TYR A 58 28.44 9.83 -13.51
C TYR A 58 28.09 9.20 -14.86
N ARG A 59 29.09 8.85 -15.64
CA ARG A 59 28.93 8.35 -17.01
C ARG A 59 29.11 6.84 -17.12
N SER A 60 29.45 6.18 -16.03
CA SER A 60 29.60 4.72 -15.99
C SER A 60 29.06 4.15 -14.68
N GLU A 61 28.68 2.87 -14.73
CA GLU A 61 28.27 2.11 -13.55
C GLU A 61 29.39 2.06 -12.49
N ASP A 62 30.66 1.89 -12.93
CA ASP A 62 31.79 1.77 -12.01
C ASP A 62 32.07 3.09 -11.26
N GLU A 63 31.91 4.24 -11.94
CA GLU A 63 31.99 5.55 -11.27
C GLU A 63 30.91 5.69 -10.20
N TYR A 64 29.68 5.27 -10.51
CA TYR A 64 28.60 5.36 -9.55
C TYR A 64 28.73 4.33 -8.41
N LEU A 65 29.18 3.10 -8.69
CA LEU A 65 29.47 2.11 -7.65
C LEU A 65 30.53 2.60 -6.68
N SER A 66 31.61 3.24 -7.17
CA SER A 66 32.62 3.89 -6.32
C SER A 66 31.99 4.96 -5.41
N ARG A 67 30.97 5.66 -5.91
CA ARG A 67 30.20 6.62 -5.12
C ARG A 67 29.38 5.95 -4.02
N LEU A 68 28.81 4.79 -4.27
CA LEU A 68 28.08 4.00 -3.26
C LEU A 68 29.01 3.61 -2.09
N GLU A 69 30.26 3.23 -2.39
CA GLU A 69 31.25 2.92 -1.37
C GLU A 69 31.52 4.13 -0.43
N GLU A 70 31.60 5.34 -0.99
CA GLU A 70 31.75 6.56 -0.17
C GLU A 70 30.56 6.78 0.79
N TYR A 71 29.33 6.40 0.39
CA TYR A 71 28.17 6.46 1.27
C TYR A 71 28.24 5.39 2.35
N ILE A 72 28.69 4.18 2.03
CA ILE A 72 28.89 3.10 2.99
C ILE A 72 29.95 3.49 4.01
N GLU A 73 31.10 3.99 3.59
CA GLU A 73 32.17 4.47 4.47
C GLU A 73 31.67 5.59 5.42
N TRP A 74 30.91 6.56 4.87
CA TRP A 74 30.28 7.59 5.68
C TRP A 74 29.33 7.00 6.72
N GLY A 75 28.52 6.00 6.34
CA GLY A 75 27.61 5.30 7.23
C GLY A 75 28.35 4.57 8.36
N LEU A 76 29.45 3.90 8.05
CA LEU A 76 30.31 3.22 9.01
C LEU A 76 30.93 4.21 10.01
N PHE A 77 31.45 5.34 9.52
CA PHE A 77 32.03 6.37 10.37
C PHE A 77 31.02 6.96 11.36
N PHE A 78 29.80 7.31 10.91
CA PHE A 78 28.75 7.88 11.75
C PHE A 78 27.89 6.83 12.47
N LYS A 79 28.14 5.54 12.26
CA LYS A 79 27.37 4.41 12.84
C LYS A 79 25.88 4.45 12.48
N VAL A 80 25.58 4.82 11.25
CA VAL A 80 24.24 4.85 10.67
C VAL A 80 24.19 3.97 9.43
N VAL A 81 22.99 3.58 9.02
CA VAL A 81 22.77 2.98 7.70
C VAL A 81 22.36 4.12 6.75
N PRO A 82 23.20 4.44 5.75
CA PRO A 82 22.83 5.41 4.73
C PRO A 82 21.60 4.96 3.97
N VAL A 83 20.70 5.90 3.67
CA VAL A 83 19.51 5.67 2.86
C VAL A 83 19.60 6.54 1.62
N ILE A 84 19.58 5.91 0.46
CA ILE A 84 19.50 6.56 -0.85
C ILE A 84 18.06 6.46 -1.33
N CYS A 85 17.44 7.61 -1.60
CA CYS A 85 16.09 7.70 -2.12
C CYS A 85 16.11 7.62 -3.65
N ALA A 86 15.13 6.94 -4.24
CA ALA A 86 14.88 6.98 -5.67
C ALA A 86 13.38 7.05 -5.94
N TYR A 87 13.00 7.28 -7.18
CA TYR A 87 11.62 7.25 -7.62
C TYR A 87 11.45 6.17 -8.68
N ASN A 88 10.60 5.15 -8.42
CA ASN A 88 10.52 3.95 -9.24
C ASN A 88 11.85 3.15 -9.26
N LEU A 89 12.36 2.90 -8.07
CA LEU A 89 13.68 2.39 -7.73
C LEU A 89 14.21 1.28 -8.63
N MET A 90 13.39 0.25 -8.93
CA MET A 90 13.88 -0.92 -9.66
C MET A 90 14.23 -0.64 -11.12
N PHE A 91 13.61 0.37 -11.72
CA PHE A 91 13.99 0.78 -13.07
C PHE A 91 15.43 1.31 -13.11
N ASP A 92 15.77 2.12 -12.11
CA ASP A 92 17.09 2.78 -12.04
C ASP A 92 18.20 1.87 -11.51
N LEU A 93 17.86 0.93 -10.60
CA LEU A 93 18.85 0.02 -10.02
C LEU A 93 19.14 -1.22 -10.87
N GLN A 94 18.24 -1.62 -11.76
CA GLN A 94 18.43 -2.83 -12.57
C GLN A 94 19.80 -2.95 -13.21
N PRO A 95 20.40 -1.89 -13.78
CA PRO A 95 21.73 -1.96 -14.37
C PRO A 95 22.84 -2.29 -13.37
N LEU A 96 22.68 -1.92 -12.11
CA LEU A 96 23.69 -2.08 -11.07
C LEU A 96 23.56 -3.39 -10.30
N MET A 97 22.41 -4.06 -10.40
CA MET A 97 22.07 -5.21 -9.55
C MET A 97 23.09 -6.34 -9.63
N GLU A 98 23.51 -6.72 -10.82
CA GLU A 98 24.49 -7.80 -11.01
C GLU A 98 25.84 -7.46 -10.34
N LYS A 99 26.33 -6.23 -10.54
CA LYS A 99 27.61 -5.80 -9.97
C LYS A 99 27.54 -5.71 -8.45
N MET A 100 26.51 -5.08 -7.91
CA MET A 100 26.31 -5.00 -6.45
C MET A 100 26.18 -6.39 -5.80
N SER A 101 25.54 -7.35 -6.50
CA SER A 101 25.39 -8.71 -5.98
C SER A 101 26.68 -9.54 -5.95
N ARG A 102 27.78 -9.04 -6.54
CA ARG A 102 29.10 -9.69 -6.43
C ARG A 102 29.74 -9.43 -5.06
N ASP A 103 29.53 -8.24 -4.54
CA ASP A 103 30.21 -7.77 -3.31
C ASP A 103 29.30 -7.84 -2.07
N TYR A 104 27.98 -7.70 -2.24
CA TYR A 104 27.01 -7.68 -1.17
C TYR A 104 25.91 -8.75 -1.37
N ASP A 105 25.35 -9.21 -0.26
CA ASP A 105 24.06 -9.88 -0.30
C ASP A 105 22.98 -8.79 -0.39
N ILE A 106 21.95 -9.04 -1.20
CA ILE A 106 20.89 -8.08 -1.45
C ILE A 106 19.56 -8.65 -0.96
N SER A 107 18.91 -7.93 -0.08
CA SER A 107 17.57 -8.25 0.43
C SER A 107 16.60 -7.12 0.16
N ALA A 108 15.40 -7.44 -0.34
CA ALA A 108 14.40 -6.44 -0.64
C ALA A 108 13.08 -6.69 0.10
N ASN A 109 12.48 -5.61 0.60
CA ASN A 109 11.08 -5.58 1.03
C ASN A 109 10.26 -5.10 -0.16
N ALA A 110 9.49 -6.00 -0.75
CA ALA A 110 8.85 -5.79 -2.04
C ALA A 110 7.43 -6.36 -2.09
N GLN A 111 6.66 -5.91 -3.06
CA GLN A 111 5.40 -6.52 -3.48
C GLN A 111 5.62 -7.49 -4.65
N SER A 112 6.62 -7.22 -5.48
CA SER A 112 7.09 -8.06 -6.57
C SER A 112 8.55 -7.72 -6.88
N SER A 113 9.19 -8.47 -7.77
CA SER A 113 10.55 -8.17 -8.24
C SER A 113 10.71 -6.78 -8.85
N THR A 114 9.63 -6.19 -9.36
CA THR A 114 9.63 -4.84 -9.96
C THR A 114 9.00 -3.77 -9.09
N ASN A 115 8.31 -4.15 -8.01
CA ASN A 115 7.62 -3.23 -7.11
C ASN A 115 8.20 -3.34 -5.69
N VAL A 116 9.31 -2.64 -5.49
CA VAL A 116 10.16 -2.69 -4.29
C VAL A 116 9.92 -1.46 -3.44
N TYR A 117 9.80 -1.65 -2.12
CA TYR A 117 9.74 -0.55 -1.16
C TYR A 117 11.13 -0.14 -0.68
N THR A 118 11.95 -1.13 -0.34
CA THR A 118 13.35 -0.94 0.06
C THR A 118 14.20 -2.09 -0.42
N LEU A 119 15.45 -1.78 -0.75
CA LEU A 119 16.48 -2.75 -1.06
C LEU A 119 17.68 -2.48 -0.17
N ASP A 120 18.12 -3.50 0.57
CA ASP A 120 19.22 -3.44 1.52
C ASP A 120 20.45 -4.16 0.97
N LEU A 121 21.60 -3.49 0.93
CA LEU A 121 22.90 -4.13 0.75
C LEU A 121 23.41 -4.62 2.11
N ILE A 122 23.77 -5.89 2.17
CA ILE A 122 24.18 -6.59 3.37
C ILE A 122 25.64 -7.03 3.18
N ASP A 123 26.48 -6.60 4.08
CA ASP A 123 27.88 -7.04 4.14
C ASP A 123 27.94 -8.52 4.54
N ARG A 124 28.58 -9.34 3.71
CA ARG A 124 28.62 -10.81 3.87
C ARG A 124 29.39 -11.29 5.09
N GLU A 125 30.39 -10.52 5.52
CA GLU A 125 31.21 -10.93 6.66
C GLU A 125 30.49 -10.67 7.98
N THR A 126 29.76 -9.56 8.07
CA THR A 126 29.12 -9.11 9.31
C THR A 126 27.63 -9.40 9.38
N ASP A 127 26.99 -9.83 8.30
CA ASP A 127 25.53 -9.97 8.15
C ASP A 127 24.79 -8.68 8.54
N ARG A 128 25.34 -7.53 8.15
CA ARG A 128 24.77 -6.23 8.49
C ARG A 128 24.39 -5.45 7.24
N THR A 129 23.21 -4.81 7.29
CA THR A 129 22.86 -3.81 6.28
C THR A 129 23.86 -2.65 6.36
N VAL A 130 24.52 -2.37 5.25
CA VAL A 130 25.51 -1.27 5.11
C VAL A 130 24.95 -0.11 4.32
N LEU A 131 23.96 -0.33 3.47
CA LEU A 131 23.28 0.69 2.69
C LEU A 131 21.83 0.25 2.41
N ARG A 132 20.91 1.21 2.33
CA ARG A 132 19.52 1.00 1.94
C ARG A 132 19.16 1.91 0.78
N PHE A 133 18.54 1.36 -0.24
CA PHE A 133 17.76 2.12 -1.21
C PHE A 133 16.29 2.14 -0.79
N TRP A 134 15.62 3.26 -1.02
CA TRP A 134 14.21 3.46 -0.68
C TRP A 134 13.44 4.07 -1.84
N ASP A 135 12.38 3.37 -2.28
CA ASP A 135 11.49 3.87 -3.32
C ASP A 135 10.46 4.84 -2.75
N THR A 136 10.59 6.10 -3.09
CA THR A 136 9.70 7.17 -2.63
C THR A 136 8.38 7.25 -3.41
N PHE A 137 8.24 6.54 -4.54
CA PHE A 137 6.97 6.43 -5.28
C PHE A 137 5.79 6.07 -4.37
N HIS A 138 6.04 5.17 -3.42
CA HIS A 138 5.02 4.64 -2.51
C HIS A 138 4.50 5.64 -1.46
N LEU A 139 5.14 6.79 -1.31
CA LEU A 139 4.64 7.87 -0.45
C LEU A 139 3.46 8.60 -1.07
N GLU A 140 3.46 8.77 -2.38
CA GLU A 140 2.45 9.56 -3.08
C GLU A 140 1.64 8.74 -4.08
N MET A 141 2.25 7.72 -4.72
CA MET A 141 1.65 6.87 -5.77
C MET A 141 1.13 7.67 -6.97
N ARG A 142 1.72 8.83 -7.24
CA ARG A 142 1.48 9.70 -8.40
C ARG A 142 2.83 10.05 -9.02
N GLY A 143 2.87 10.41 -10.28
CA GLY A 143 4.12 10.73 -11.00
C GLY A 143 4.99 11.80 -10.30
N LEU A 144 6.31 11.76 -10.51
CA LEU A 144 7.28 12.71 -9.94
C LEU A 144 6.91 14.18 -10.22
N LYS A 145 6.29 14.45 -11.36
CA LYS A 145 5.72 15.76 -11.70
C LYS A 145 4.71 16.24 -10.64
N ALA A 146 3.75 15.38 -10.25
CA ALA A 146 2.75 15.73 -9.24
C ALA A 146 3.37 15.91 -7.85
N MET A 147 4.44 15.15 -7.55
CA MET A 147 5.23 15.32 -6.33
C MET A 147 5.89 16.70 -6.30
N GLY A 148 6.53 17.10 -7.40
CA GLY A 148 7.16 18.41 -7.56
C GLY A 148 6.15 19.57 -7.46
N GLU A 149 5.00 19.44 -8.12
CA GLU A 149 3.92 20.43 -8.01
C GLU A 149 3.44 20.59 -6.56
N THR A 150 3.33 19.48 -5.81
CA THR A 150 2.92 19.48 -4.40
C THR A 150 3.90 20.23 -3.50
N CYS A 151 5.21 20.09 -3.72
CA CYS A 151 6.23 20.74 -2.89
C CYS A 151 6.72 22.10 -3.45
N GLY A 152 6.13 22.60 -4.54
CA GLY A 152 6.49 23.89 -5.13
C GLY A 152 7.77 23.85 -5.96
N LEU A 153 8.26 22.66 -6.32
CA LEU A 153 9.42 22.47 -7.18
C LEU A 153 9.02 21.62 -8.41
N PRO A 154 8.34 22.22 -9.40
CA PRO A 154 7.87 21.46 -10.55
C PRO A 154 9.01 20.78 -11.31
N LYS A 155 8.77 19.55 -11.77
CA LYS A 155 9.68 18.82 -12.66
C LYS A 155 9.93 19.63 -13.94
N ALA A 156 11.15 19.64 -14.44
CA ALA A 156 11.44 20.14 -15.77
C ALA A 156 10.71 19.30 -16.83
N THR A 157 10.26 19.91 -17.91
CA THR A 157 9.50 19.23 -18.97
C THR A 157 9.97 19.68 -20.33
N GLY A 158 10.12 18.72 -21.27
CA GLY A 158 10.42 19.02 -22.68
C GLY A 158 11.91 19.19 -23.01
N ASP A 159 12.77 19.02 -22.02
CA ASP A 159 14.20 19.32 -22.17
C ASP A 159 15.05 18.08 -22.48
N TRP A 160 14.46 16.88 -22.47
CA TRP A 160 15.11 15.63 -22.81
C TRP A 160 14.44 14.96 -24.01
N ASP A 161 15.17 14.87 -25.11
CA ASP A 161 14.68 14.21 -26.33
C ASP A 161 15.01 12.71 -26.32
N TYR A 162 14.04 11.88 -25.97
CA TYR A 162 14.16 10.42 -25.93
C TYR A 162 14.27 9.77 -27.33
N SER A 163 14.08 10.52 -28.41
CA SER A 163 14.24 10.00 -29.78
C SER A 163 15.71 9.92 -30.21
N LEU A 164 16.59 10.67 -29.55
CA LEU A 164 18.02 10.70 -29.86
C LEU A 164 18.72 9.50 -29.21
N VAL A 165 19.48 8.76 -30.02
CA VAL A 165 20.37 7.71 -29.52
C VAL A 165 21.60 8.33 -28.88
N ARG A 166 21.79 8.05 -27.59
CA ARG A 166 22.94 8.53 -26.80
C ARG A 166 23.76 7.38 -26.26
N THR A 167 25.03 7.66 -26.05
CA THR A 167 25.96 6.75 -25.34
C THR A 167 26.53 7.48 -24.12
N PRO A 168 27.18 6.76 -23.18
CA PRO A 168 27.88 7.40 -22.07
C PRO A 168 28.91 8.48 -22.48
N GLN A 169 29.39 8.43 -23.70
CA GLN A 169 30.36 9.41 -24.23
C GLN A 169 29.69 10.60 -24.97
N THR A 170 28.38 10.53 -25.22
CA THR A 170 27.67 11.62 -25.89
C THR A 170 27.67 12.86 -24.97
N PRO A 171 28.17 14.02 -25.40
CA PRO A 171 28.07 15.25 -24.63
C PRO A 171 26.61 15.60 -24.35
N LEU A 172 26.31 16.03 -23.13
CA LEU A 172 25.00 16.54 -22.73
C LEU A 172 25.04 18.07 -22.67
N THR A 173 23.96 18.70 -23.06
CA THR A 173 23.75 20.12 -22.94
C THR A 173 23.43 20.54 -21.50
N ASP A 174 23.63 21.82 -21.18
CA ASP A 174 23.28 22.37 -19.86
C ASP A 174 21.78 22.20 -19.57
N THR A 175 20.92 22.26 -20.58
CA THR A 175 19.47 22.04 -20.46
C THR A 175 19.16 20.60 -20.09
N GLU A 176 19.83 19.62 -20.70
CA GLU A 176 19.67 18.20 -20.36
C GLU A 176 20.20 17.91 -18.96
N LEU A 177 21.32 18.46 -18.56
CA LEU A 177 21.86 18.32 -17.21
C LEU A 177 20.94 18.98 -16.18
N TYR A 178 20.36 20.14 -16.49
CA TYR A 178 19.37 20.79 -15.64
C TYR A 178 18.11 19.92 -15.48
N TYR A 179 17.62 19.31 -16.57
CA TYR A 179 16.49 18.39 -16.54
C TYR A 179 16.76 17.23 -15.57
N ALA A 180 17.89 16.54 -15.76
CA ALA A 180 18.30 15.41 -14.94
C ALA A 180 18.55 15.80 -13.46
N ALA A 181 19.17 16.97 -13.21
CA ALA A 181 19.34 17.47 -11.85
C ALA A 181 18.01 17.73 -11.15
N ARG A 182 17.00 18.20 -11.90
CA ARG A 182 15.69 18.52 -11.32
C ARG A 182 14.99 17.29 -10.75
N ASP A 183 15.12 16.13 -11.37
CA ASP A 183 14.48 14.91 -10.93
C ASP A 183 14.98 14.46 -9.55
N VAL A 184 16.28 14.58 -9.27
CA VAL A 184 16.85 14.26 -7.95
C VAL A 184 16.65 15.37 -6.89
N GLN A 185 16.25 16.56 -7.29
CA GLN A 185 15.96 17.67 -6.37
C GLN A 185 14.51 17.65 -5.85
N VAL A 186 13.57 17.10 -6.62
CA VAL A 186 12.14 17.04 -6.26
C VAL A 186 11.94 16.20 -4.98
N ILE A 187 12.64 15.09 -4.84
CA ILE A 187 12.44 14.16 -3.72
C ILE A 187 12.76 14.81 -2.36
N PRO A 188 13.94 15.43 -2.11
CA PRO A 188 14.20 16.07 -0.83
C PRO A 188 13.27 17.26 -0.57
N ALA A 189 12.87 18.01 -1.59
CA ALA A 189 11.86 19.06 -1.46
C ALA A 189 10.51 18.51 -1.01
N TYR A 190 10.10 17.35 -1.56
CA TYR A 190 8.88 16.67 -1.14
C TYR A 190 8.97 16.09 0.27
N LEU A 191 10.12 15.53 0.66
CA LEU A 191 10.32 15.05 2.03
C LEU A 191 10.29 16.19 3.05
N LYS A 192 10.87 17.35 2.71
CA LYS A 192 10.72 18.60 3.49
C LYS A 192 9.26 18.99 3.65
N TYR A 193 8.50 18.97 2.54
CA TYR A 193 7.05 19.22 2.55
C TYR A 193 6.32 18.26 3.51
N LEU A 194 6.62 16.95 3.47
CA LEU A 194 5.99 15.97 4.37
C LEU A 194 6.29 16.25 5.85
N LEU A 195 7.50 16.66 6.17
CA LEU A 195 7.89 17.04 7.55
C LEU A 195 7.11 18.27 8.03
N HIS A 196 6.96 19.28 7.19
CA HIS A 196 6.13 20.46 7.53
C HIS A 196 4.65 20.14 7.63
N ALA A 197 4.16 19.25 6.78
CA ALA A 197 2.74 18.87 6.77
C ALA A 197 2.34 17.92 7.91
N ASN A 198 3.31 17.32 8.62
CA ASN A 198 3.08 16.34 9.68
C ASN A 198 4.04 16.59 10.84
N GLU A 199 3.67 17.46 11.79
CA GLU A 199 4.52 17.89 12.91
C GLU A 199 5.05 16.76 13.79
N TRP A 200 4.34 15.64 13.83
CA TRP A 200 4.76 14.42 14.55
C TRP A 200 5.83 13.61 13.80
N LEU A 201 6.03 13.87 12.50
CA LEU A 201 6.99 13.16 11.65
C LEU A 201 8.39 13.73 11.86
N THR A 202 9.36 12.86 12.03
CA THR A 202 10.78 13.23 12.14
C THR A 202 11.57 12.65 10.97
N GLN A 203 12.67 13.28 10.62
CA GLN A 203 13.56 12.83 9.56
C GLN A 203 14.04 11.38 9.76
N ASP A 204 14.30 10.95 11.00
CA ASP A 204 14.73 9.59 11.33
C ASP A 204 13.65 8.52 11.08
N MET A 205 12.40 8.92 10.89
CA MET A 205 11.31 8.01 10.54
C MET A 205 11.25 7.72 9.04
N LEU A 206 11.70 8.66 8.22
CA LEU A 206 11.70 8.52 6.76
C LEU A 206 12.73 7.48 6.31
N GLY A 207 12.38 6.66 5.33
CA GLY A 207 13.24 5.56 4.86
C GLY A 207 13.44 4.41 5.86
N ASN A 208 12.81 4.49 7.04
CA ASN A 208 12.91 3.51 8.12
C ASN A 208 11.54 3.00 8.56
N ARG A 209 10.76 3.85 9.24
CA ARG A 209 9.41 3.51 9.73
C ARG A 209 8.31 3.98 8.81
N VAL A 210 8.59 5.01 8.04
CA VAL A 210 7.72 5.58 7.02
C VAL A 210 8.35 5.28 5.67
N LEU A 211 7.82 4.25 5.00
CA LEU A 211 8.26 3.79 3.69
C LEU A 211 7.19 4.04 2.62
N THR A 212 5.94 4.03 3.03
CA THR A 212 4.78 4.12 2.15
C THR A 212 3.72 5.04 2.75
N LYS A 213 2.78 5.49 1.96
CA LYS A 213 1.61 6.26 2.42
C LYS A 213 0.86 5.55 3.56
N THR A 214 0.69 4.25 3.46
CA THR A 214 0.04 3.44 4.50
C THR A 214 0.86 3.42 5.80
N SER A 215 2.20 3.33 5.71
CA SER A 215 3.05 3.40 6.90
C SER A 215 3.07 4.80 7.53
N LEU A 216 2.91 5.86 6.74
CA LEU A 216 2.74 7.23 7.23
C LEU A 216 1.47 7.33 8.11
N VAL A 217 0.33 6.85 7.59
CA VAL A 217 -0.95 6.82 8.34
C VAL A 217 -0.82 6.00 9.63
N ARG A 218 -0.15 4.86 9.58
CA ARG A 218 0.10 4.02 10.76
C ARG A 218 0.97 4.73 11.81
N GLN A 219 2.03 5.43 11.39
CA GLN A 219 2.85 6.19 12.33
C GLN A 219 2.08 7.38 12.91
N MET A 220 1.26 8.05 12.13
CA MET A 220 0.35 9.09 12.63
C MET A 220 -0.54 8.55 13.78
N ALA A 221 -1.15 7.37 13.60
CA ALA A 221 -1.96 6.75 14.64
C ALA A 221 -1.17 6.49 15.94
N LYS A 222 0.10 6.13 15.83
CA LYS A 222 1.00 5.90 16.98
C LYS A 222 1.33 7.18 17.74
N HIS A 223 1.41 8.29 17.04
CA HIS A 223 1.77 9.60 17.59
C HIS A 223 0.56 10.45 17.99
N THR A 224 -0.65 10.01 17.65
CA THR A 224 -1.88 10.66 18.14
C THR A 224 -2.00 10.40 19.64
N ILE A 225 -1.55 11.34 20.43
CA ILE A 225 -1.49 11.25 21.88
C ILE A 225 -2.83 11.75 22.44
N ALA A 226 -3.82 10.87 22.49
CA ALA A 226 -4.91 11.07 23.42
C ALA A 226 -4.79 10.02 24.53
N PRO A 227 -4.74 10.37 25.80
CA PRO A 227 -4.79 9.42 26.90
C PRO A 227 -6.20 8.86 26.97
N LEU A 228 -6.45 7.76 26.25
CA LEU A 228 -7.80 7.27 26.01
C LEU A 228 -8.41 6.54 27.21
N ARG A 229 -7.59 5.83 27.96
CA ARG A 229 -8.04 5.05 29.13
C ARG A 229 -6.90 4.84 30.12
N VAL A 230 -7.28 4.68 31.39
CA VAL A 230 -6.40 4.15 32.41
C VAL A 230 -6.54 2.62 32.36
N ASP A 231 -5.44 1.90 32.19
CA ASP A 231 -5.41 0.45 32.33
C ASP A 231 -5.85 0.09 33.76
N LYS A 232 -6.97 -0.58 33.89
CA LYS A 232 -7.57 -0.93 35.19
C LYS A 232 -6.65 -1.81 36.07
N LYS A 233 -5.73 -2.58 35.46
CA LYS A 233 -4.79 -3.45 36.17
C LYS A 233 -3.53 -2.73 36.62
N SER A 234 -2.99 -1.85 35.80
CA SER A 234 -1.70 -1.18 36.05
C SER A 234 -1.82 0.28 36.49
N GLY A 235 -3.01 0.87 36.45
CA GLY A 235 -3.25 2.29 36.73
C GLY A 235 -2.57 3.25 35.73
N LYS A 236 -1.90 2.74 34.70
CA LYS A 236 -1.18 3.54 33.70
C LYS A 236 -2.09 4.00 32.58
N LYS A 237 -1.89 5.23 32.11
CA LYS A 237 -2.54 5.74 30.90
C LYS A 237 -2.10 4.91 29.70
N LEU A 238 -3.07 4.38 28.94
CA LEU A 238 -2.83 3.72 27.66
C LEU A 238 -2.76 4.76 26.55
N THR A 239 -1.70 4.72 25.76
CA THR A 239 -1.66 5.43 24.48
C THR A 239 -2.57 4.72 23.47
N LEU A 240 -3.03 5.44 22.45
CA LEU A 240 -3.80 4.88 21.35
C LEU A 240 -3.12 3.65 20.74
N GLU A 241 -1.81 3.74 20.50
CA GLU A 241 -1.00 2.63 20.01
C GLU A 241 -1.10 1.38 20.88
N LYS A 242 -0.92 1.53 22.21
CA LYS A 242 -0.96 0.37 23.11
C LYS A 242 -2.35 -0.24 23.22
N ALA A 243 -3.39 0.59 23.24
CA ALA A 243 -4.75 0.11 23.31
C ALA A 243 -5.11 -0.67 22.04
N PHE A 244 -4.70 -0.16 20.90
CA PHE A 244 -4.93 -0.78 19.60
C PHE A 244 -4.10 -2.07 19.44
N THR A 245 -2.82 -2.07 19.82
CA THR A 245 -1.98 -3.26 19.80
C THR A 245 -2.60 -4.41 20.61
N LYS A 246 -3.11 -4.13 21.81
CA LYS A 246 -3.78 -5.15 22.64
C LYS A 246 -5.03 -5.74 21.96
N LEU A 247 -5.81 -4.91 21.27
CA LEU A 247 -6.97 -5.42 20.53
C LEU A 247 -6.52 -6.35 19.41
N CYS A 248 -5.58 -5.91 18.61
CA CYS A 248 -5.07 -6.68 17.49
C CYS A 248 -4.41 -8.00 17.92
N GLU A 249 -3.66 -8.00 19.04
CA GLU A 249 -3.07 -9.23 19.60
C GLU A 249 -4.14 -10.26 19.99
N ALA A 250 -5.30 -9.81 20.47
CA ALA A 250 -6.42 -10.70 20.79
C ALA A 250 -7.09 -11.33 19.56
N GLU A 251 -6.99 -10.63 18.41
CA GLU A 251 -7.61 -11.05 17.15
C GLU A 251 -6.61 -11.68 16.16
N LEU A 252 -5.35 -11.87 16.55
CA LEU A 252 -4.37 -12.55 15.70
C LEU A 252 -4.82 -13.98 15.36
N PRO A 253 -4.63 -14.45 14.11
CA PRO A 253 -4.87 -15.84 13.77
C PRO A 253 -3.94 -16.73 14.58
N LYS A 254 -4.50 -17.77 15.19
CA LYS A 254 -3.76 -18.71 16.03
C LYS A 254 -3.18 -19.88 15.24
N THR A 255 -3.76 -20.15 14.08
CA THR A 255 -3.32 -21.20 13.17
C THR A 255 -3.06 -20.66 11.79
N PHE A 256 -2.22 -21.34 11.02
CA PHE A 256 -1.97 -20.99 9.63
C PHE A 256 -3.26 -21.05 8.79
N GLN A 257 -4.12 -22.00 9.08
CA GLN A 257 -5.42 -22.13 8.43
C GLN A 257 -6.31 -20.90 8.67
N GLN A 258 -6.38 -20.38 9.91
CA GLN A 258 -7.10 -19.13 10.21
C GLN A 258 -6.50 -17.93 9.45
N TYR A 259 -5.17 -17.87 9.38
CA TYR A 259 -4.51 -16.82 8.60
C TYR A 259 -4.92 -16.86 7.12
N CYS A 260 -4.85 -18.03 6.50
CA CYS A 260 -5.24 -18.22 5.11
C CYS A 260 -6.71 -17.84 4.88
N LEU A 261 -7.59 -18.30 5.77
CA LEU A 261 -9.03 -18.03 5.72
C LEU A 261 -9.33 -16.53 5.75
N ARG A 262 -8.77 -15.80 6.73
CA ARG A 262 -8.99 -14.36 6.88
C ARG A 262 -8.41 -13.57 5.71
N LYS A 263 -7.23 -13.94 5.24
CA LYS A 263 -6.62 -13.31 4.07
C LYS A 263 -7.43 -13.57 2.80
N GLY A 264 -7.97 -14.76 2.63
CA GLY A 264 -8.84 -15.10 1.50
C GLY A 264 -10.16 -14.33 1.51
N CYS A 265 -10.74 -14.09 2.70
CA CYS A 265 -11.96 -13.31 2.85
C CYS A 265 -11.73 -11.78 2.74
N PHE A 266 -10.49 -11.30 2.85
CA PHE A 266 -10.20 -9.88 2.69
C PHE A 266 -10.19 -9.49 1.21
N ARG A 267 -11.08 -8.57 0.83
CA ARG A 267 -11.23 -8.11 -0.55
C ARG A 267 -11.19 -6.59 -0.63
N GLY A 268 -10.70 -6.10 -1.77
CA GLY A 268 -10.81 -4.68 -2.13
C GLY A 268 -12.24 -4.33 -2.54
N GLY A 269 -12.51 -3.03 -2.75
CA GLY A 269 -13.79 -2.57 -3.26
C GLY A 269 -14.08 -3.12 -4.65
N PHE A 270 -15.34 -3.42 -4.93
CA PHE A 270 -15.80 -3.83 -6.25
C PHE A 270 -15.64 -2.67 -7.23
N THR A 271 -14.77 -2.85 -8.23
CA THR A 271 -14.64 -1.94 -9.36
C THR A 271 -14.91 -2.70 -10.65
N PHE A 272 -15.86 -2.23 -11.43
CA PHE A 272 -16.24 -2.90 -12.67
C PHE A 272 -16.85 -1.96 -13.69
N THR A 273 -16.74 -2.35 -14.95
CA THR A 273 -17.50 -1.75 -16.05
C THR A 273 -18.66 -2.67 -16.40
N ALA A 274 -19.86 -2.12 -16.53
CA ALA A 274 -21.01 -2.91 -17.00
C ALA A 274 -20.78 -3.36 -18.46
N ALA A 275 -21.02 -4.63 -18.74
CA ALA A 275 -20.80 -5.20 -20.07
C ALA A 275 -21.50 -4.42 -21.19
N ALA A 276 -22.71 -3.92 -20.90
CA ALA A 276 -23.54 -3.15 -21.86
C ALA A 276 -22.96 -1.76 -22.20
N THR A 277 -22.01 -1.26 -21.40
CA THR A 277 -21.42 0.09 -21.57
C THR A 277 -19.92 0.05 -21.76
N ALA A 278 -19.32 -1.15 -21.80
CA ALA A 278 -17.89 -1.31 -22.02
C ALA A 278 -17.50 -0.83 -23.43
N ASN A 279 -16.51 0.04 -23.50
CA ASN A 279 -16.05 0.69 -24.75
C ASN A 279 -17.07 1.60 -25.45
N GLU A 280 -18.15 1.98 -24.75
CA GLU A 280 -19.18 2.90 -25.27
C GLU A 280 -19.03 4.29 -24.63
N VAL A 281 -19.38 5.32 -25.40
CA VAL A 281 -19.56 6.67 -24.87
C VAL A 281 -20.98 6.79 -24.31
N VAL A 282 -21.09 6.85 -22.99
CA VAL A 282 -22.39 6.93 -22.32
C VAL A 282 -22.71 8.38 -22.00
N HIS A 283 -23.90 8.85 -22.46
CA HIS A 283 -24.40 10.19 -22.18
C HIS A 283 -25.40 10.20 -21.02
N ASN A 284 -25.62 11.36 -20.41
CA ASN A 284 -26.58 11.56 -19.31
C ASN A 284 -26.32 10.65 -18.10
N VAL A 285 -25.06 10.53 -17.69
CA VAL A 285 -24.64 9.71 -16.54
C VAL A 285 -24.83 10.48 -15.24
N ALA A 286 -25.52 9.87 -14.26
CA ALA A 286 -25.56 10.35 -12.89
C ALA A 286 -24.46 9.65 -12.06
N SER A 287 -23.65 10.43 -11.35
CA SER A 287 -22.66 9.91 -10.39
C SER A 287 -23.24 9.97 -8.98
N LEU A 288 -23.25 8.83 -8.30
CA LEU A 288 -23.65 8.72 -6.90
C LEU A 288 -22.43 8.32 -6.07
N ASP A 289 -22.16 9.05 -4.99
CA ASP A 289 -21.07 8.76 -4.06
C ASP A 289 -21.56 8.75 -2.62
N VAL A 290 -21.04 7.80 -1.83
CA VAL A 290 -21.29 7.75 -0.38
C VAL A 290 -20.25 8.61 0.32
N THR A 291 -20.66 9.73 0.88
CA THR A 291 -19.77 10.66 1.56
C THR A 291 -19.00 9.97 2.68
N SER A 292 -17.66 9.95 2.56
CA SER A 292 -16.75 9.38 3.57
C SER A 292 -17.13 7.95 3.99
N MET A 293 -17.40 7.08 3.02
CA MET A 293 -17.92 5.73 3.24
C MET A 293 -17.17 4.95 4.33
N HIS A 294 -15.84 4.88 4.28
CA HIS A 294 -15.06 4.17 5.30
C HIS A 294 -15.25 4.71 6.71
N HIS A 295 -15.26 6.05 6.87
CA HIS A 295 -15.52 6.69 8.17
C HIS A 295 -16.91 6.36 8.70
N THR A 296 -17.92 6.45 7.82
CA THR A 296 -19.31 6.14 8.19
C THR A 296 -19.44 4.70 8.69
N PHE A 297 -18.79 3.75 8.02
CA PHE A 297 -18.84 2.35 8.45
C PHE A 297 -18.03 2.09 9.73
N ILE A 298 -16.86 2.68 9.89
CA ILE A 298 -16.05 2.53 11.11
C ILE A 298 -16.80 3.07 12.34
N ASN A 299 -17.51 4.19 12.22
CA ASN A 299 -18.20 4.82 13.35
C ASN A 299 -19.65 4.41 13.50
N GLY A 300 -20.29 3.90 12.47
CA GLY A 300 -21.72 3.62 12.43
C GLY A 300 -22.12 2.17 12.62
N ARG A 301 -21.17 1.23 12.66
CA ARG A 301 -21.47 -0.21 12.72
C ARG A 301 -20.84 -0.90 13.92
N TYR A 302 -21.49 -1.97 14.36
CA TYR A 302 -20.86 -2.93 15.24
C TYR A 302 -19.83 -3.75 14.42
N VAL A 303 -18.70 -4.05 15.04
CA VAL A 303 -17.66 -4.91 14.47
C VAL A 303 -17.69 -6.27 15.12
N PRO A 304 -17.54 -7.37 14.34
CA PRO A 304 -17.44 -8.70 14.88
C PRO A 304 -16.03 -8.92 15.45
N LEU A 305 -15.94 -9.54 16.62
CA LEU A 305 -14.69 -9.83 17.30
C LEU A 305 -14.71 -11.24 17.90
N GLY A 306 -13.52 -11.81 18.13
CA GLY A 306 -13.39 -13.08 18.84
C GLY A 306 -13.79 -14.28 18.01
N PHE A 307 -13.46 -14.28 16.73
CA PHE A 307 -13.67 -15.41 15.84
C PHE A 307 -13.00 -16.68 16.36
N LYS A 308 -13.72 -17.78 16.29
CA LYS A 308 -13.26 -19.10 16.71
C LYS A 308 -13.46 -20.10 15.57
N PRO A 309 -12.50 -21.00 15.33
CA PRO A 309 -12.70 -22.11 14.40
C PRO A 309 -13.95 -22.91 14.74
N VAL A 310 -14.73 -23.25 13.73
CA VAL A 310 -15.99 -23.95 13.88
C VAL A 310 -16.05 -25.14 12.92
N LEU A 311 -16.64 -26.23 13.36
CA LEU A 311 -16.84 -27.42 12.53
C LEU A 311 -17.82 -27.14 11.37
N PRO A 312 -17.63 -27.74 10.21
CA PRO A 312 -18.48 -27.51 9.03
C PRO A 312 -19.99 -27.65 9.31
N GLY A 313 -20.41 -28.62 10.11
CA GLY A 313 -21.81 -28.82 10.45
C GLY A 313 -22.45 -27.69 11.27
N LEU A 314 -21.65 -26.95 12.06
CA LEU A 314 -22.13 -25.76 12.76
C LEU A 314 -22.17 -24.55 11.84
N LEU A 315 -21.21 -24.42 10.93
CA LEU A 315 -21.21 -23.39 9.87
C LEU A 315 -22.38 -23.58 8.90
N GLU A 316 -22.89 -24.81 8.74
CA GLU A 316 -24.09 -25.07 7.95
C GLU A 316 -25.33 -24.38 8.53
N ILE A 317 -25.39 -24.23 9.84
CA ILE A 317 -26.47 -23.47 10.50
C ILE A 317 -26.36 -21.99 10.15
N ASP A 318 -25.16 -21.44 10.20
CA ASP A 318 -24.89 -20.04 9.84
C ASP A 318 -25.20 -19.78 8.37
N TYR A 319 -24.79 -20.68 7.47
CA TYR A 319 -25.13 -20.64 6.07
C TYR A 319 -26.63 -20.56 5.82
N ASN A 320 -27.39 -21.44 6.45
CA ASN A 320 -28.85 -21.47 6.28
C ASN A 320 -29.52 -20.22 6.87
N GLU A 321 -29.01 -19.69 8.00
CA GLU A 321 -29.50 -18.43 8.58
C GLU A 321 -29.26 -17.26 7.60
N ILE A 322 -28.08 -17.14 7.02
CA ILE A 322 -27.77 -16.07 6.07
C ILE A 322 -28.61 -16.15 4.81
N MET A 323 -28.77 -17.35 4.26
CA MET A 323 -29.55 -17.54 3.02
C MET A 323 -31.04 -17.24 3.22
N ALA A 324 -31.57 -17.43 4.43
CA ALA A 324 -32.96 -17.13 4.80
C ALA A 324 -33.24 -15.62 5.02
N ILE A 325 -32.21 -14.80 5.26
CA ILE A 325 -32.38 -13.37 5.56
C ILE A 325 -32.85 -12.60 4.32
N ASN A 326 -33.94 -11.87 4.45
CA ASN A 326 -34.45 -11.03 3.37
C ASN A 326 -33.83 -9.62 3.40
N ARG A 327 -33.92 -8.91 2.26
CA ARG A 327 -33.38 -7.56 2.08
C ARG A 327 -33.87 -6.55 3.13
N LYS A 328 -35.15 -6.64 3.52
CA LYS A 328 -35.77 -5.71 4.48
C LYS A 328 -35.10 -5.83 5.86
N ASN A 329 -34.80 -7.04 6.29
CA ASN A 329 -34.12 -7.29 7.57
C ASN A 329 -32.71 -6.71 7.59
N VAL A 330 -31.95 -6.87 6.50
CA VAL A 330 -30.61 -6.29 6.38
C VAL A 330 -30.65 -4.75 6.44
N LEU A 331 -31.58 -4.13 5.72
CA LEU A 331 -31.73 -2.67 5.71
C LEU A 331 -32.20 -2.11 7.06
N ASN A 332 -33.08 -2.80 7.75
CA ASN A 332 -33.59 -2.36 9.06
C ASN A 332 -32.54 -2.50 10.17
N ASN A 333 -31.57 -3.38 10.02
CA ASN A 333 -30.53 -3.67 11.02
C ASN A 333 -29.13 -3.39 10.49
N TYR A 334 -28.92 -2.27 9.79
CA TYR A 334 -27.66 -1.98 9.13
C TYR A 334 -26.44 -1.90 10.07
N HIS A 335 -26.64 -1.64 11.37
CA HIS A 335 -25.55 -1.62 12.35
C HIS A 335 -25.03 -3.02 12.67
N LYS A 336 -25.94 -4.03 12.67
CA LYS A 336 -25.67 -5.42 12.93
C LYS A 336 -26.61 -6.26 12.07
N PRO A 337 -26.34 -6.38 10.77
CA PRO A 337 -27.29 -6.96 9.82
C PRO A 337 -27.50 -8.47 10.03
N PHE A 338 -26.52 -9.16 10.60
CA PHE A 338 -26.54 -10.60 10.83
C PHE A 338 -26.32 -10.92 12.31
N LYS A 339 -26.83 -12.05 12.76
CA LYS A 339 -26.62 -12.54 14.13
C LYS A 339 -25.20 -13.05 14.32
N HIS A 340 -24.71 -13.80 13.36
CA HIS A 340 -23.36 -14.32 13.28
C HIS A 340 -22.56 -13.60 12.21
N ALA A 341 -21.27 -13.42 12.44
CA ALA A 341 -20.29 -13.12 11.42
C ALA A 341 -19.39 -14.32 11.24
N PHE A 342 -19.04 -14.64 10.02
CA PHE A 342 -18.20 -15.78 9.73
C PHE A 342 -17.21 -15.50 8.61
N HIS A 343 -16.15 -16.29 8.58
CA HIS A 343 -15.32 -16.51 7.42
C HIS A 343 -15.38 -18.01 7.11
N MET A 344 -15.69 -18.38 5.88
CA MET A 344 -15.71 -19.79 5.48
C MET A 344 -15.13 -19.99 4.09
N VAL A 345 -14.63 -21.21 3.87
CA VAL A 345 -14.34 -21.73 2.53
C VAL A 345 -15.48 -22.64 2.13
N ILE A 346 -16.15 -22.27 1.05
CA ILE A 346 -17.31 -22.98 0.51
C ILE A 346 -17.00 -23.45 -0.91
N ARG A 347 -17.45 -24.67 -1.24
CA ARG A 347 -17.46 -25.20 -2.59
C ARG A 347 -18.89 -25.20 -3.11
N LEU A 348 -19.10 -24.60 -4.27
CA LEU A 348 -20.38 -24.49 -4.95
C LEU A 348 -20.32 -25.23 -6.27
N LYS A 349 -21.37 -26.04 -6.60
CA LYS A 349 -21.45 -26.73 -7.89
C LYS A 349 -22.54 -26.15 -8.77
N ASN A 350 -22.23 -26.08 -10.07
CA ASN A 350 -23.12 -25.56 -11.12
C ASN A 350 -23.65 -24.16 -10.80
N ILE A 351 -22.73 -23.27 -10.35
CA ILE A 351 -23.06 -21.87 -10.09
C ILE A 351 -23.37 -21.15 -11.40
N ARG A 352 -24.44 -20.36 -11.41
CA ARG A 352 -24.88 -19.58 -12.56
C ARG A 352 -25.67 -18.37 -12.12
N LEU A 353 -25.76 -17.37 -12.99
CA LEU A 353 -26.58 -16.19 -12.75
C LEU A 353 -28.06 -16.58 -12.61
N ARG A 354 -28.70 -16.02 -11.60
CA ARG A 354 -30.13 -16.21 -11.33
C ARG A 354 -30.95 -15.55 -12.43
N LYS A 355 -31.77 -16.35 -13.15
CA LYS A 355 -32.68 -15.87 -14.21
C LYS A 355 -33.71 -14.91 -13.64
N GLY A 356 -34.00 -13.83 -14.39
CA GLY A 356 -35.02 -12.84 -14.02
C GLY A 356 -34.63 -11.90 -12.87
N SER A 357 -33.40 -11.98 -12.34
CA SER A 357 -32.85 -10.97 -11.44
C SER A 357 -32.39 -9.75 -12.27
N CYS A 358 -32.22 -8.59 -11.59
CA CYS A 358 -31.61 -7.42 -12.25
C CYS A 358 -30.14 -7.67 -12.65
N PHE A 359 -29.57 -8.78 -12.22
CA PHE A 359 -28.19 -9.21 -12.48
C PHE A 359 -28.11 -10.38 -13.47
N ASP A 360 -29.20 -10.78 -14.12
CA ASP A 360 -29.21 -11.91 -15.06
C ASP A 360 -28.25 -11.77 -16.24
N LYS A 361 -27.81 -10.54 -16.50
CA LYS A 361 -26.81 -10.20 -17.52
C LYS A 361 -25.48 -9.72 -16.94
N TRP A 362 -25.42 -9.53 -15.63
CA TRP A 362 -24.28 -8.89 -14.95
C TRP A 362 -23.94 -9.65 -13.68
N GLY A 363 -22.97 -10.50 -13.74
CA GLY A 363 -22.38 -11.07 -12.52
C GLY A 363 -21.82 -10.01 -11.58
N ILE A 364 -21.47 -10.39 -10.38
CA ILE A 364 -20.67 -9.56 -9.47
C ILE A 364 -19.21 -9.95 -9.55
N ALA A 365 -18.31 -8.99 -9.38
CA ALA A 365 -16.90 -9.28 -9.22
C ALA A 365 -16.71 -9.86 -7.82
N LEU A 366 -16.30 -11.11 -7.74
CA LEU A 366 -16.09 -11.81 -6.49
C LEU A 366 -14.66 -11.64 -6.00
N GLU A 367 -13.78 -11.08 -6.85
CA GLU A 367 -12.37 -10.96 -6.56
C GLU A 367 -11.72 -9.73 -7.21
N SER A 368 -10.59 -9.28 -6.66
CA SER A 368 -9.81 -8.22 -7.27
C SER A 368 -9.27 -8.66 -8.64
N SER A 369 -9.25 -7.76 -9.61
CA SER A 369 -8.88 -8.00 -11.00
C SER A 369 -7.53 -8.72 -11.21
N ALA A 370 -6.62 -8.67 -10.22
CA ALA A 370 -5.31 -9.30 -10.32
C ALA A 370 -5.35 -10.84 -10.31
N LYS A 371 -6.31 -11.44 -9.64
CA LYS A 371 -6.42 -12.90 -9.51
C LYS A 371 -7.10 -13.55 -10.73
N PHE A 372 -7.98 -12.82 -11.43
CA PHE A 372 -8.68 -13.31 -12.61
C PHE A 372 -7.89 -13.21 -13.92
N LYS A 373 -6.82 -12.43 -13.96
CA LYS A 373 -6.11 -12.14 -15.21
C LYS A 373 -5.61 -13.39 -15.93
N LYS A 374 -5.16 -14.40 -15.20
CA LYS A 374 -4.62 -15.62 -15.79
C LYS A 374 -5.71 -16.54 -16.34
N GLU A 375 -6.88 -16.56 -15.72
CA GLU A 375 -8.00 -17.43 -16.10
C GLU A 375 -8.94 -16.79 -17.12
N VAL A 376 -9.10 -15.47 -17.07
CA VAL A 376 -9.99 -14.71 -17.97
C VAL A 376 -9.36 -14.40 -19.32
N ALA A 377 -8.04 -14.48 -19.43
CA ALA A 377 -7.31 -14.25 -20.68
C ALA A 377 -6.33 -15.38 -20.97
N PRO A 378 -6.82 -16.60 -21.27
CA PRO A 378 -5.96 -17.72 -21.66
C PRO A 378 -5.19 -17.33 -22.92
N GLY A 379 -3.86 -17.38 -22.84
CA GLY A 379 -2.95 -16.99 -23.93
C GLY A 379 -2.31 -15.62 -23.80
N LEU A 380 -2.68 -14.81 -22.79
CA LEU A 380 -1.88 -13.66 -22.38
C LEU A 380 -0.83 -14.17 -21.40
N ASP A 381 0.41 -14.20 -21.85
CA ASP A 381 1.57 -14.47 -21.00
C ASP A 381 1.82 -13.22 -20.13
N PHE A 382 1.41 -13.29 -18.87
CA PHE A 382 1.70 -12.24 -17.88
C PHE A 382 3.09 -12.40 -17.24
N GLY A 383 3.93 -13.27 -17.81
CA GLY A 383 5.17 -13.73 -17.21
C GLY A 383 4.91 -14.65 -16.01
N GLU A 384 5.84 -15.50 -15.69
CA GLU A 384 5.83 -16.25 -14.44
C GLU A 384 6.10 -15.25 -13.30
N ASP A 385 5.04 -14.67 -12.74
CA ASP A 385 5.17 -13.90 -11.51
C ASP A 385 5.56 -14.87 -10.38
N PRO A 386 6.75 -14.74 -9.78
CA PRO A 386 7.18 -15.61 -8.68
C PRO A 386 6.17 -15.65 -7.53
N ARG A 387 5.37 -14.59 -7.34
CA ARG A 387 4.23 -14.58 -6.41
C ARG A 387 3.23 -15.69 -6.71
N ASN A 388 3.05 -16.07 -7.96
CA ASN A 388 2.12 -17.14 -8.35
C ASN A 388 2.60 -18.51 -7.88
N ALA A 389 3.91 -18.78 -7.90
CA ALA A 389 4.46 -20.06 -7.43
C ALA A 389 4.29 -20.22 -5.91
N VAL A 390 4.58 -19.18 -5.13
CA VAL A 390 4.34 -19.16 -3.67
C VAL A 390 2.85 -19.27 -3.38
N GLN A 391 2.05 -18.51 -4.08
CA GLN A 391 0.59 -18.53 -3.97
C GLN A 391 0.03 -19.89 -4.39
N GLU A 392 0.55 -20.54 -5.42
CA GLU A 392 0.15 -21.89 -5.83
C GLU A 392 0.47 -22.94 -4.78
N ASN A 393 1.59 -22.85 -4.09
CA ASN A 393 1.93 -23.78 -3.02
C ASN A 393 1.03 -23.61 -1.81
N ILE A 394 0.76 -22.38 -1.39
CA ILE A 394 -0.21 -22.06 -0.33
C ILE A 394 -1.63 -22.50 -0.75
N VAL A 395 -2.01 -22.27 -2.01
CA VAL A 395 -3.30 -22.68 -2.58
C VAL A 395 -3.45 -24.20 -2.62
N LYS A 396 -2.42 -24.95 -2.99
CA LYS A 396 -2.47 -26.42 -3.00
C LYS A 396 -2.75 -26.98 -1.63
N GLU A 397 -2.23 -26.35 -0.58
CA GLU A 397 -2.34 -26.85 0.79
C GLU A 397 -3.64 -26.43 1.48
N PHE A 398 -4.09 -25.16 1.34
CA PHE A 398 -5.20 -24.60 2.11
C PHE A 398 -6.30 -23.89 1.31
N GLY A 399 -6.21 -23.85 -0.01
CA GLY A 399 -7.19 -23.12 -0.82
C GLY A 399 -7.20 -21.63 -0.51
N PHE A 400 -6.04 -21.00 -0.45
CA PHE A 400 -5.85 -19.58 -0.15
C PHE A 400 -6.50 -18.64 -1.16
N TYR A 401 -6.62 -19.10 -2.40
CA TYR A 401 -7.29 -18.42 -3.48
C TYR A 401 -8.52 -19.18 -3.91
N ASP A 402 -9.50 -18.43 -4.41
CA ASP A 402 -10.66 -19.03 -5.02
C ASP A 402 -10.25 -19.84 -6.24
N LYS A 403 -10.85 -21.03 -6.40
CA LYS A 403 -10.62 -21.94 -7.53
C LYS A 403 -11.89 -22.03 -8.36
N TYR A 404 -11.72 -21.96 -9.65
CA TYR A 404 -12.81 -22.02 -10.61
C TYR A 404 -12.55 -23.14 -11.60
N VAL A 405 -13.54 -23.99 -11.83
CA VAL A 405 -13.50 -25.10 -12.78
C VAL A 405 -14.57 -24.91 -13.83
N ASP A 406 -14.15 -24.93 -15.10
CA ASP A 406 -15.04 -24.71 -16.25
C ASP A 406 -15.87 -23.42 -16.07
N ALA A 407 -15.18 -22.32 -15.74
CA ALA A 407 -15.79 -21.05 -15.43
C ALA A 407 -15.87 -20.14 -16.64
N GLU A 408 -17.02 -19.49 -16.79
CA GLU A 408 -17.27 -18.45 -17.76
C GLU A 408 -17.22 -17.07 -17.06
N PHE A 409 -16.31 -16.22 -17.52
CA PHE A 409 -16.17 -14.86 -17.04
C PHE A 409 -16.42 -13.87 -18.16
N ALA A 410 -17.01 -12.74 -17.82
CA ALA A 410 -17.07 -11.60 -18.69
C ALA A 410 -16.83 -10.31 -17.91
N PHE A 411 -15.90 -9.46 -18.40
CA PHE A 411 -15.53 -8.18 -17.78
C PHE A 411 -15.11 -8.32 -16.30
N GLY A 412 -14.36 -9.39 -15.97
CA GLY A 412 -13.88 -9.67 -14.62
C GLY A 412 -14.97 -10.15 -13.64
N LYS A 413 -16.10 -10.62 -14.14
CA LYS A 413 -17.23 -11.12 -13.36
C LYS A 413 -17.53 -12.56 -13.71
N LEU A 414 -17.86 -13.36 -12.71
CA LEU A 414 -18.30 -14.73 -12.89
C LEU A 414 -19.73 -14.76 -13.45
N TYR A 415 -19.93 -15.51 -14.53
CA TYR A 415 -21.25 -15.79 -15.11
C TYR A 415 -21.74 -17.19 -14.73
N SER A 416 -20.90 -18.18 -14.91
CA SER A 416 -21.17 -19.55 -14.55
C SER A 416 -19.89 -20.30 -14.28
N ALA A 417 -19.97 -21.39 -13.52
CA ALA A 417 -18.90 -22.36 -13.37
C ALA A 417 -19.48 -23.73 -12.99
N ARG A 418 -18.81 -24.80 -13.40
CA ARG A 418 -19.15 -26.15 -12.96
C ARG A 418 -18.86 -26.33 -11.47
N GLU A 419 -17.74 -25.77 -10.99
CA GLU A 419 -17.38 -25.77 -9.58
C GLU A 419 -16.60 -24.50 -9.22
N VAL A 420 -16.92 -23.93 -8.06
CA VAL A 420 -16.17 -22.82 -7.46
C VAL A 420 -15.88 -23.17 -6.01
N THR A 421 -14.60 -23.11 -5.63
CA THR A 421 -14.20 -23.10 -4.21
C THR A 421 -13.74 -21.70 -3.87
N MET A 422 -14.36 -21.07 -2.88
CA MET A 422 -14.12 -19.68 -2.57
C MET A 422 -14.19 -19.35 -1.09
N HIS A 423 -13.47 -18.30 -0.71
CA HIS A 423 -13.55 -17.70 0.62
C HIS A 423 -14.69 -16.68 0.63
N VAL A 424 -15.56 -16.77 1.63
CA VAL A 424 -16.68 -15.84 1.76
C VAL A 424 -16.88 -15.44 3.21
N ASN A 425 -17.35 -14.22 3.42
CA ASN A 425 -17.94 -13.76 4.67
C ASN A 425 -19.48 -13.73 4.55
N GLU A 426 -20.16 -13.43 5.63
CA GLU A 426 -21.62 -13.40 5.69
C GLU A 426 -22.26 -12.44 4.69
N ILE A 427 -21.62 -11.29 4.45
CA ILE A 427 -22.14 -10.27 3.52
C ILE A 427 -22.00 -10.76 2.07
N GLU A 428 -20.84 -11.30 1.72
CA GLU A 428 -20.57 -11.83 0.38
C GLU A 428 -21.49 -13.00 0.07
N LEU A 429 -21.63 -13.95 0.98
CA LEU A 429 -22.53 -15.09 0.80
C LEU A 429 -23.97 -14.64 0.60
N TRP A 430 -24.43 -13.67 1.41
CA TRP A 430 -25.77 -13.12 1.26
C TRP A 430 -25.98 -12.46 -0.12
N CYS A 431 -25.01 -11.66 -0.57
CA CYS A 431 -25.02 -11.03 -1.90
C CYS A 431 -25.03 -12.07 -3.02
N MET A 432 -24.17 -13.08 -2.91
CA MET A 432 -24.09 -14.17 -3.89
C MET A 432 -25.43 -14.87 -4.05
N GLY A 433 -26.11 -15.22 -2.96
CA GLY A 433 -27.42 -15.86 -3.02
C GLY A 433 -28.54 -15.02 -3.61
N ARG A 434 -28.30 -13.69 -3.84
CA ARG A 434 -29.23 -12.80 -4.54
C ARG A 434 -28.91 -12.68 -6.04
N VAL A 435 -27.67 -12.95 -6.42
CA VAL A 435 -27.18 -12.81 -7.81
C VAL A 435 -27.10 -14.16 -8.50
N TYR A 436 -26.68 -15.19 -7.78
CA TYR A 436 -26.45 -16.53 -8.30
C TYR A 436 -27.40 -17.56 -7.72
N GLU A 437 -27.49 -18.68 -8.41
CA GLU A 437 -28.02 -19.96 -7.90
C GLU A 437 -27.00 -21.05 -8.16
N TRP A 438 -27.02 -22.09 -7.35
CA TRP A 438 -26.18 -23.28 -7.44
C TRP A 438 -26.96 -24.51 -7.02
N ASP A 439 -26.51 -25.69 -7.47
CA ASP A 439 -27.24 -26.93 -7.22
C ASP A 439 -26.83 -27.56 -5.87
N GLU A 440 -25.54 -27.52 -5.54
CA GLU A 440 -24.99 -28.10 -4.31
C GLU A 440 -23.97 -27.15 -3.68
N HIS A 441 -23.85 -27.23 -2.36
CA HIS A 441 -22.78 -26.57 -1.63
C HIS A 441 -22.12 -27.53 -0.63
N GLU A 442 -20.87 -27.27 -0.32
CA GLU A 442 -20.09 -27.96 0.69
C GLU A 442 -19.24 -26.95 1.45
N ILE A 443 -19.39 -26.90 2.78
CA ILE A 443 -18.55 -26.03 3.62
C ILE A 443 -17.33 -26.84 4.02
N LEU A 444 -16.13 -26.36 3.65
CA LEU A 444 -14.88 -27.08 3.87
C LEU A 444 -14.31 -26.80 5.26
N PHE A 445 -14.26 -25.55 5.65
CA PHE A 445 -13.85 -25.09 6.99
C PHE A 445 -14.20 -23.61 7.18
N GLY A 446 -14.11 -23.14 8.41
CA GLY A 446 -14.36 -21.73 8.70
C GLY A 446 -14.23 -21.38 10.18
N GLU A 447 -14.52 -20.13 10.46
CA GLU A 447 -14.63 -19.58 11.81
C GLU A 447 -15.84 -18.67 11.92
N ASP A 448 -16.45 -18.59 13.10
CA ASP A 448 -17.59 -17.73 13.37
C ASP A 448 -17.44 -16.91 14.65
N THR A 449 -18.30 -15.91 14.79
CA THR A 449 -18.53 -15.19 16.03
C THR A 449 -19.94 -14.62 16.07
N CYS A 450 -20.54 -14.64 17.26
CA CYS A 450 -21.76 -13.88 17.58
C CYS A 450 -21.46 -12.62 18.42
N SER A 451 -20.17 -12.34 18.66
CA SER A 451 -19.73 -11.21 19.49
C SER A 451 -19.56 -9.95 18.66
N TRP A 452 -20.62 -9.16 18.57
CA TRP A 452 -20.62 -7.86 17.94
C TRP A 452 -20.42 -6.77 18.98
N LYS A 453 -19.49 -5.85 18.73
CA LYS A 453 -19.19 -4.75 19.64
C LYS A 453 -19.13 -3.43 18.88
N VAL A 454 -19.49 -2.36 19.57
CA VAL A 454 -19.18 -1.02 19.08
C VAL A 454 -17.65 -0.92 18.98
N PRO A 455 -17.12 -0.40 17.86
CA PRO A 455 -15.68 -0.19 17.75
C PRO A 455 -15.19 0.62 18.96
N PRO A 456 -14.09 0.21 19.60
CA PRO A 456 -13.55 0.96 20.72
C PRO A 456 -13.17 2.39 20.29
N ASP A 457 -13.33 3.36 21.20
CA ASP A 457 -13.07 4.78 20.93
C ASP A 457 -11.71 5.03 20.27
N TYR A 458 -10.69 4.23 20.62
CA TYR A 458 -9.36 4.37 20.03
C TYR A 458 -9.26 3.86 18.58
N VAL A 459 -10.20 3.02 18.11
CA VAL A 459 -10.27 2.63 16.69
C VAL A 459 -10.91 3.76 15.88
N THR A 460 -11.92 4.40 16.46
CA THR A 460 -12.68 5.47 15.80
C THR A 460 -12.00 6.84 15.90
N LEU A 461 -11.18 7.04 16.92
CA LEU A 461 -10.57 8.36 17.19
C LEU A 461 -9.72 8.87 16.03
N GLN A 462 -8.84 8.05 15.47
CA GLN A 462 -8.03 8.45 14.33
C GLN A 462 -8.92 8.79 13.12
N SER A 463 -9.95 7.98 12.88
CA SER A 463 -10.92 8.22 11.82
C SER A 463 -11.65 9.55 12.01
N ASN A 464 -12.04 9.85 13.26
CA ASN A 464 -12.72 11.10 13.61
C ASN A 464 -11.81 12.32 13.43
N ILE A 465 -10.58 12.25 13.94
CA ILE A 465 -9.59 13.34 13.79
C ILE A 465 -9.36 13.65 12.31
N LEU A 466 -9.09 12.62 11.50
CA LEU A 466 -8.87 12.81 10.06
C LEU A 466 -10.13 13.25 9.32
N TYR A 467 -11.32 12.87 9.80
CA TYR A 467 -12.58 13.32 9.24
C TYR A 467 -12.83 14.81 9.51
N GLU A 468 -12.58 15.26 10.73
CA GLU A 468 -12.67 16.68 11.10
C GLU A 468 -11.65 17.51 10.31
N MET A 469 -10.39 17.09 10.28
CA MET A 469 -9.35 17.74 9.48
C MET A 469 -9.73 17.81 8.00
N LYS A 470 -10.27 16.73 7.43
CA LYS A 470 -10.73 16.70 6.04
C LYS A 470 -11.85 17.71 5.80
N ASN A 471 -12.81 17.84 6.71
CA ASN A 471 -13.92 18.78 6.55
C ASN A 471 -13.46 20.23 6.67
N ASP A 472 -12.60 20.52 7.65
CA ASP A 472 -12.02 21.86 7.83
C ASP A 472 -11.15 22.25 6.64
N ALA A 473 -10.27 21.34 6.18
CA ALA A 473 -9.45 21.58 5.01
C ALA A 473 -10.28 21.72 3.72
N LYS A 474 -11.37 20.94 3.56
CA LYS A 474 -12.29 21.09 2.43
C LYS A 474 -12.98 22.44 2.42
N TYR A 475 -13.41 22.90 3.60
CA TYR A 475 -14.05 24.20 3.75
C TYR A 475 -13.08 25.33 3.34
N ILE A 476 -11.85 25.29 3.83
CA ILE A 476 -10.80 26.25 3.47
C ILE A 476 -10.51 26.20 1.97
N ASN A 477 -10.30 25.01 1.41
CA ASN A 477 -9.97 24.83 0.00
C ASN A 477 -11.05 25.38 -0.95
N ASN A 478 -12.31 25.28 -0.55
CA ASN A 478 -13.42 25.79 -1.36
C ASN A 478 -13.53 27.34 -1.34
N HIS A 479 -13.00 27.99 -0.32
CA HIS A 479 -13.14 29.44 -0.10
C HIS A 479 -11.81 30.19 -0.17
N TYR A 480 -10.67 29.47 -0.17
CA TYR A 480 -9.37 30.10 -0.21
C TYR A 480 -9.05 30.62 -1.61
N LYS A 481 -8.69 31.90 -1.68
CA LYS A 481 -8.21 32.53 -2.92
C LYS A 481 -6.80 33.05 -2.70
N GLN A 482 -5.92 32.76 -3.64
CA GLN A 482 -4.54 33.22 -3.57
C GLN A 482 -4.47 34.77 -3.52
N GLY A 483 -3.68 35.28 -2.58
CA GLY A 483 -3.47 36.72 -2.40
C GLY A 483 -4.55 37.42 -1.53
N GLU A 484 -5.58 36.72 -1.13
CA GLU A 484 -6.55 37.25 -0.12
C GLU A 484 -6.12 36.82 1.28
N PRO A 485 -6.22 37.67 2.30
CA PRO A 485 -6.04 37.27 3.69
C PRO A 485 -7.02 36.14 4.02
N TYR A 486 -6.56 35.15 4.73
CA TYR A 486 -7.43 34.05 5.14
C TYR A 486 -8.56 34.60 6.05
N PRO A 487 -9.83 34.57 5.60
CA PRO A 487 -10.93 35.33 6.27
C PRO A 487 -11.56 34.55 7.43
N TYR A 488 -11.12 33.29 7.69
CA TYR A 488 -11.82 32.40 8.60
C TYR A 488 -10.98 32.08 9.83
N GLU A 489 -11.65 31.76 10.93
CA GLU A 489 -11.00 31.17 12.09
C GLU A 489 -10.44 29.78 11.70
N ILE A 490 -9.13 29.62 11.85
CA ILE A 490 -8.48 28.33 11.58
C ILE A 490 -8.71 27.44 12.78
N LYS A 491 -9.43 26.34 12.56
CA LYS A 491 -9.70 25.35 13.60
C LYS A 491 -8.46 24.54 13.93
N GLY A 492 -8.37 24.08 15.17
CA GLY A 492 -7.22 23.34 15.70
C GLY A 492 -6.95 21.96 15.08
N THR A 493 -7.73 21.56 14.06
CA THR A 493 -7.46 20.36 13.28
C THR A 493 -6.43 20.58 12.17
N ILE A 494 -6.19 21.83 11.80
CA ILE A 494 -5.19 22.21 10.79
C ILE A 494 -3.84 22.33 11.48
N PRO A 495 -2.76 21.67 11.01
CA PRO A 495 -1.43 21.77 11.60
C PRO A 495 -0.96 23.22 11.73
N ASP A 496 -0.28 23.53 12.84
CA ASP A 496 0.13 24.90 13.19
C ASP A 496 0.98 25.56 12.09
N GLY A 497 1.89 24.81 11.45
CA GLY A 497 2.70 25.32 10.34
C GLY A 497 1.86 25.72 9.12
N ILE A 498 0.84 24.94 8.77
CA ILE A 498 -0.10 25.25 7.68
C ILE A 498 -0.98 26.44 8.09
N ALA A 499 -1.49 26.42 9.32
CA ALA A 499 -2.32 27.51 9.87
C ALA A 499 -1.57 28.83 9.88
N ALA A 500 -0.31 28.84 10.30
CA ALA A 500 0.55 30.03 10.29
C ALA A 500 0.80 30.55 8.88
N SER A 501 1.08 29.66 7.92
CA SER A 501 1.31 30.04 6.52
C SER A 501 0.07 30.59 5.82
N LEU A 502 -1.12 30.12 6.21
CA LEU A 502 -2.39 30.70 5.75
C LEU A 502 -2.60 32.11 6.33
N LYS A 503 -2.35 32.29 7.63
CA LYS A 503 -2.54 33.58 8.32
C LYS A 503 -1.60 34.68 7.81
N ASN A 504 -0.37 34.35 7.51
CA ASN A 504 0.63 35.31 7.02
C ASN A 504 0.66 35.44 5.49
N GLY A 505 -0.22 34.74 4.77
CA GLY A 505 -0.34 34.84 3.31
C GLY A 505 0.77 34.15 2.51
N THR A 506 1.62 33.34 3.16
CA THR A 506 2.70 32.61 2.48
C THR A 506 2.24 31.28 1.87
N CYS A 507 1.11 30.73 2.29
CA CYS A 507 0.50 29.55 1.70
C CYS A 507 -0.16 29.92 0.37
N THR A 508 0.22 29.27 -0.72
CA THR A 508 -0.49 29.42 -2.00
C THR A 508 -1.73 28.54 -2.06
N ALA A 509 -2.74 28.94 -2.86
CA ALA A 509 -3.94 28.13 -3.06
C ALA A 509 -3.58 26.75 -3.64
N GLN A 510 -2.63 26.70 -4.57
CA GLN A 510 -2.16 25.46 -5.18
C GLN A 510 -1.48 24.53 -4.14
N PHE A 511 -0.64 25.09 -3.27
CA PHE A 511 -0.02 24.31 -2.19
C PHE A 511 -1.08 23.75 -1.22
N PHE A 512 -2.06 24.59 -0.82
CA PHE A 512 -3.11 24.16 0.09
C PHE A 512 -3.99 23.06 -0.51
N GLU A 513 -4.37 23.19 -1.78
CA GLU A 513 -5.11 22.16 -2.50
C GLU A 513 -4.33 20.84 -2.58
N ALA A 514 -3.05 20.91 -2.93
CA ALA A 514 -2.18 19.73 -2.96
C ALA A 514 -2.07 19.08 -1.58
N TRP A 515 -1.88 19.85 -0.52
CA TRP A 515 -1.87 19.36 0.85
C TRP A 515 -3.20 18.70 1.24
N TYR A 516 -4.32 19.35 0.95
CA TYR A 516 -5.64 18.79 1.22
C TYR A 516 -5.87 17.46 0.50
N VAL A 517 -5.57 17.39 -0.79
CA VAL A 517 -5.83 16.19 -1.60
C VAL A 517 -4.86 15.06 -1.25
N SER A 518 -3.56 15.32 -1.21
CA SER A 518 -2.57 14.26 -1.04
C SER A 518 -2.37 13.88 0.43
N THR A 519 -2.25 14.83 1.31
CA THR A 519 -1.98 14.55 2.73
C THR A 519 -3.27 14.22 3.47
N VAL A 520 -4.22 15.16 3.54
CA VAL A 520 -5.41 15.00 4.39
C VAL A 520 -6.34 13.92 3.85
N LYS A 521 -6.79 14.07 2.61
CA LYS A 521 -7.71 13.12 1.98
C LYS A 521 -7.04 11.78 1.72
N GLY A 522 -5.75 11.80 1.36
CA GLY A 522 -4.95 10.60 1.14
C GLY A 522 -4.74 9.80 2.43
N GLN A 523 -4.43 10.43 3.54
CA GLN A 523 -4.31 9.77 4.85
C GLN A 523 -5.66 9.23 5.33
N PHE A 524 -6.72 10.00 5.18
CA PHE A 524 -8.07 9.57 5.54
C PHE A 524 -8.49 8.29 4.80
N ASN A 525 -8.26 8.22 3.49
CA ASN A 525 -8.55 7.03 2.69
C ASN A 525 -7.60 5.87 3.01
N GLY A 526 -6.37 6.17 3.44
CA GLY A 526 -5.37 5.18 3.81
C GLY A 526 -5.67 4.40 5.09
N ILE A 527 -6.59 4.87 5.95
CA ILE A 527 -6.97 4.16 7.19
C ILE A 527 -7.41 2.73 6.89
N TYR A 528 -8.26 2.55 5.90
CA TYR A 528 -8.73 1.21 5.50
C TYR A 528 -7.57 0.31 5.05
N GLY A 529 -6.66 0.82 4.21
CA GLY A 529 -5.50 0.07 3.74
C GLY A 529 -4.53 -0.35 4.85
N THR A 530 -4.50 0.39 5.99
CA THR A 530 -3.66 -0.01 7.13
C THR A 530 -4.16 -1.28 7.81
N GLN A 531 -5.44 -1.59 7.69
CA GLN A 531 -6.08 -2.75 8.31
C GLN A 531 -5.83 -4.06 7.55
N ALA A 532 -5.39 -3.95 6.29
CA ALA A 532 -5.22 -5.08 5.38
C ALA A 532 -3.76 -5.45 5.10
N GLN A 533 -2.82 -4.95 5.87
CA GLN A 533 -1.40 -5.25 5.65
C GLN A 533 -1.08 -6.71 5.94
N ASP A 534 -0.54 -7.39 4.94
CA ASP A 534 0.01 -8.73 5.09
C ASP A 534 1.38 -8.66 5.76
N VAL A 535 1.49 -9.22 6.96
CA VAL A 535 2.73 -9.25 7.76
C VAL A 535 3.60 -10.47 7.49
N TYR A 536 3.07 -11.41 6.73
CA TYR A 536 3.71 -12.70 6.45
C TYR A 536 4.29 -12.77 5.03
N LYS A 537 4.40 -11.62 4.37
CA LYS A 537 5.03 -11.58 3.05
C LYS A 537 6.47 -12.07 3.12
N PRO A 538 6.88 -12.94 2.19
CA PRO A 538 8.28 -13.29 2.04
C PRO A 538 9.11 -12.05 1.67
N SER A 539 10.37 -12.04 2.02
CA SER A 539 11.34 -11.10 1.48
C SER A 539 11.82 -11.54 0.10
N TYR A 540 12.51 -10.66 -0.58
CA TYR A 540 13.16 -10.96 -1.85
C TYR A 540 14.68 -10.94 -1.62
N LYS A 541 15.40 -11.81 -2.30
CA LYS A 541 16.87 -11.83 -2.38
C LYS A 541 17.30 -11.69 -3.83
N CYS A 542 18.51 -11.20 -4.05
CA CYS A 542 19.08 -11.12 -5.38
C CYS A 542 19.88 -12.38 -5.70
N GLU A 543 19.56 -13.02 -6.82
CA GLU A 543 20.34 -14.13 -7.39
C GLU A 543 20.69 -13.74 -8.83
N GLN A 544 21.99 -13.69 -9.14
CA GLN A 544 22.51 -13.36 -10.47
C GLN A 544 21.98 -12.03 -11.06
N GLY A 545 21.77 -11.02 -10.21
CA GLY A 545 21.27 -9.71 -10.63
C GLY A 545 19.73 -9.58 -10.69
N GLU A 546 18.99 -10.66 -10.42
CA GLU A 546 17.53 -10.66 -10.42
C GLU A 546 16.96 -10.83 -9.01
N LEU A 547 15.86 -10.13 -8.70
CA LEU A 547 15.16 -10.29 -7.44
C LEU A 547 14.22 -11.49 -7.48
N MET A 548 14.53 -12.49 -6.67
CA MET A 548 13.75 -13.71 -6.49
C MET A 548 13.12 -13.75 -5.10
N ILE A 549 12.01 -14.45 -4.94
CA ILE A 549 11.42 -14.67 -3.62
C ILE A 549 12.41 -15.48 -2.77
N ASP A 550 12.64 -14.98 -1.56
CA ASP A 550 13.39 -15.72 -0.55
C ASP A 550 12.48 -16.72 0.14
N HIS A 551 12.46 -17.96 -0.36
CA HIS A 551 11.62 -19.03 0.15
C HIS A 551 11.90 -19.38 1.61
N ASP A 552 13.10 -19.11 2.13
CA ASP A 552 13.45 -19.33 3.54
C ASP A 552 12.68 -18.38 4.47
N THR A 553 12.18 -17.28 3.94
CA THR A 553 11.39 -16.30 4.69
C THR A 553 9.89 -16.52 4.59
N GLU A 554 9.43 -17.47 3.79
CA GLU A 554 8.00 -17.78 3.65
C GLU A 554 7.40 -18.30 4.94
N THR A 555 6.15 -17.95 5.15
CA THR A 555 5.35 -18.50 6.23
C THR A 555 4.51 -19.65 5.70
N THR A 556 4.78 -20.84 6.21
CA THR A 556 4.09 -22.10 5.86
C THR A 556 3.42 -22.67 7.09
N GLN A 557 2.64 -23.75 6.91
CA GLN A 557 2.08 -24.46 8.05
C GLN A 557 3.17 -25.04 8.96
N GLU A 558 4.23 -25.55 8.36
CA GLU A 558 5.33 -26.22 9.08
C GLU A 558 6.09 -25.24 9.99
N ASN A 559 6.29 -24.01 9.53
CA ASN A 559 7.04 -23.00 10.28
C ASN A 559 6.13 -21.97 10.99
N TRP A 560 4.79 -22.19 11.01
CA TRP A 560 3.81 -21.24 11.56
C TRP A 560 4.10 -20.86 13.02
N GLU A 561 4.40 -21.83 13.89
CA GLU A 561 4.64 -21.59 15.32
C GLU A 561 5.86 -20.69 15.55
N GLU A 562 6.87 -20.79 14.69
CA GLU A 562 8.07 -19.99 14.77
C GLU A 562 7.84 -18.57 14.21
N LYS A 563 7.19 -18.48 13.06
CA LYS A 563 7.02 -17.23 12.30
C LYS A 563 5.77 -16.42 12.68
N GLN A 564 4.79 -17.04 13.36
CA GLN A 564 3.62 -16.28 13.81
C GLN A 564 4.03 -15.06 14.66
N PRO A 565 3.44 -13.89 14.43
CA PRO A 565 3.82 -12.70 15.19
C PRO A 565 3.42 -12.86 16.65
N LYS A 566 4.38 -12.68 17.52
CA LYS A 566 4.16 -12.65 18.98
C LYS A 566 3.58 -11.31 19.44
N THR A 567 3.67 -10.28 18.60
CA THR A 567 3.13 -8.95 18.85
C THR A 567 2.56 -8.39 17.56
N CYS A 568 1.38 -7.82 17.62
CA CYS A 568 0.77 -7.21 16.45
C CYS A 568 1.53 -5.95 16.04
N LYS A 569 2.10 -5.99 14.84
CA LYS A 569 2.63 -4.79 14.17
C LYS A 569 1.64 -4.18 13.19
N VAL A 570 0.48 -4.82 12.98
CA VAL A 570 -0.47 -4.54 11.92
C VAL A 570 -1.90 -4.72 12.41
N PHE A 571 -2.78 -3.93 11.87
CA PHE A 571 -4.22 -3.97 12.07
C PHE A 571 -4.82 -5.11 11.25
N TYR A 572 -5.54 -6.03 11.87
CA TYR A 572 -6.29 -7.05 11.15
C TYR A 572 -7.73 -6.62 10.89
N ASN A 573 -8.24 -7.13 9.78
CA ASN A 573 -9.55 -6.91 9.19
C ASN A 573 -10.70 -6.79 10.19
N TYR A 574 -11.40 -5.70 10.10
CA TYR A 574 -12.75 -5.53 10.58
C TYR A 574 -13.71 -5.31 9.40
#